data_38d0f70a2b1bc5b6dacf1ef80016d8a6
#
_entry.id   38d0f70a2b1bc5b6dacf1ef80016d8a6
#
_cell.length_a   1.000
_cell.length_b   1.000
_cell.length_c   1.000
_cell.angle_alpha   90.00
_cell.angle_beta   90.00
_cell.angle_gamma   90.00
#
_symmetry.space_group_name_H-M   'P 1'
#
loop_
_entity.id
_entity.type
_entity.pdbx_description
1 polymer ?
#
loop_
_entity_poly.entity_id
_entity_poly.type
_entity_poly.pdbx_seq_one_letter_code
_entity_poly.pdbx_strand_id
1 'polypeptide(L)'
;MMISGTTKIIAASLAVLLTGCVTAPSGPNVMALPGSGKSYEQFRNDEAVCQRAAQERIGPYAPQAAADNAVGTAAAGTVIGAAAGALIGAATGRAGAGAAIGGGVGLLAGSSVAGDSAARSSYGMQREYNNVYTQCMYAKGNQVPVAGGYANSRRQQYAPAPQYSTPPDYYPPQRGNYGPPPDYVPY
;
A
#
# COMPACT_ATOMS: atom_id res chain seq x y z
N MET A 1 36.06 34.97 -10.21
CA MET A 1 35.53 34.11 -9.16
C MET A 1 34.06 34.42 -8.92
N MET A 2 33.23 34.38 -10.00
CA MET A 2 31.80 34.75 -9.97
C MET A 2 30.84 33.57 -10.30
N ILE A 3 31.32 32.34 -10.17
CA ILE A 3 30.54 31.12 -10.51
C ILE A 3 29.70 30.63 -9.33
N SER A 4 29.91 31.18 -8.13
CA SER A 4 29.31 30.65 -6.89
C SER A 4 27.80 30.92 -6.73
N GLY A 5 27.26 31.98 -7.33
CA GLY A 5 25.85 32.34 -7.19
C GLY A 5 24.91 31.51 -8.10
N THR A 6 25.31 31.41 -9.35
CA THR A 6 24.52 30.71 -10.40
C THR A 6 24.44 29.20 -10.12
N THR A 7 25.51 28.60 -9.64
CA THR A 7 25.54 27.17 -9.29
C THR A 7 24.62 26.86 -8.10
N LYS A 8 24.54 27.75 -7.11
CA LYS A 8 23.63 27.61 -5.97
C LYS A 8 22.16 27.73 -6.37
N ILE A 9 21.85 28.64 -7.29
CA ILE A 9 20.48 28.82 -7.79
C ILE A 9 20.05 27.63 -8.62
N ILE A 10 20.93 27.08 -9.48
CA ILE A 10 20.63 25.90 -10.29
C ILE A 10 20.44 24.66 -9.37
N ALA A 11 21.27 24.49 -8.36
CA ALA A 11 21.13 23.39 -7.39
C ALA A 11 19.84 23.52 -6.58
N ALA A 12 19.47 24.71 -6.15
CA ALA A 12 18.22 24.95 -5.42
C ALA A 12 16.98 24.74 -6.28
N SER A 13 17.00 25.16 -7.56
CA SER A 13 15.87 24.93 -8.47
C SER A 13 15.73 23.46 -8.86
N LEU A 14 16.80 22.71 -8.98
CA LEU A 14 16.77 21.28 -9.26
C LEU A 14 16.21 20.47 -8.07
N ALA A 15 16.48 20.88 -6.83
CA ALA A 15 15.95 20.25 -5.63
C ALA A 15 14.43 20.40 -5.48
N VAL A 16 13.86 21.52 -5.95
CA VAL A 16 12.41 21.77 -5.90
C VAL A 16 11.62 20.91 -6.90
N LEU A 17 12.25 20.50 -8.00
CA LEU A 17 11.61 19.69 -9.04
C LEU A 17 11.50 18.19 -8.68
N LEU A 18 12.17 17.73 -7.62
CA LEU A 18 12.25 16.34 -7.23
C LEU A 18 11.29 15.93 -6.11
N THR A 19 10.40 16.82 -5.66
CA THR A 19 9.35 16.46 -4.70
C THR A 19 8.29 15.61 -5.37
N GLY A 20 8.51 14.31 -5.43
CA GLY A 20 7.50 13.33 -5.83
C GLY A 20 6.36 13.34 -4.81
N CYS A 21 5.24 13.97 -5.16
CA CYS A 21 4.05 13.96 -4.32
C CYS A 21 3.46 12.56 -4.28
N VAL A 22 3.47 11.92 -3.12
CA VAL A 22 2.66 10.73 -2.85
C VAL A 22 1.23 11.20 -2.62
N THR A 23 0.33 10.79 -3.50
CA THR A 23 -1.08 11.16 -3.40
C THR A 23 -1.87 10.11 -2.63
N ALA A 24 -2.66 10.57 -1.65
CA ALA A 24 -3.64 9.72 -0.97
C ALA A 24 -4.78 9.36 -1.94
N PRO A 25 -5.41 8.20 -1.77
CA PRO A 25 -6.65 7.87 -2.46
C PRO A 25 -7.72 8.93 -2.20
N SER A 26 -8.27 9.51 -3.26
CA SER A 26 -9.37 10.48 -3.17
C SER A 26 -10.76 9.82 -3.21
N GLY A 27 -10.80 8.53 -3.57
CA GLY A 27 -12.03 7.77 -3.69
C GLY A 27 -11.78 6.33 -4.16
N PRO A 28 -12.85 5.51 -4.22
CA PRO A 28 -12.76 4.16 -4.75
C PRO A 28 -12.53 4.19 -6.27
N ASN A 29 -11.67 3.32 -6.77
CA ASN A 29 -11.55 3.05 -8.20
C ASN A 29 -12.24 1.75 -8.61
N VAL A 30 -13.07 1.22 -7.72
CA VAL A 30 -13.96 0.08 -7.95
C VAL A 30 -15.41 0.55 -7.99
N MET A 31 -16.21 -0.04 -8.87
CA MET A 31 -17.62 0.32 -9.02
C MET A 31 -18.47 -0.60 -8.16
N ALA A 32 -19.25 -0.02 -7.25
CA ALA A 32 -20.32 -0.72 -6.54
C ALA A 32 -21.68 -0.35 -7.16
N LEU A 33 -22.64 -1.24 -7.04
CA LEU A 33 -24.01 -1.04 -7.54
C LEU A 33 -25.03 -1.17 -6.38
N PRO A 34 -26.15 -0.49 -6.45
CA PRO A 34 -27.21 -0.63 -5.46
C PRO A 34 -27.63 -2.09 -5.29
N GLY A 35 -27.82 -2.51 -4.05
CA GLY A 35 -28.40 -3.82 -3.74
C GLY A 35 -29.86 -3.90 -4.14
N SER A 36 -30.36 -5.12 -4.30
CA SER A 36 -31.76 -5.37 -4.67
C SER A 36 -32.72 -4.71 -3.68
N GLY A 37 -33.61 -3.84 -4.18
CA GLY A 37 -34.61 -3.12 -3.38
C GLY A 37 -34.09 -1.88 -2.62
N LYS A 38 -32.88 -1.43 -2.91
CA LYS A 38 -32.35 -0.16 -2.39
C LYS A 38 -32.65 0.99 -3.34
N SER A 39 -33.05 2.13 -2.75
CA SER A 39 -33.14 3.39 -3.49
C SER A 39 -31.74 3.94 -3.80
N TYR A 40 -31.64 4.77 -4.83
CA TYR A 40 -30.40 5.46 -5.14
C TYR A 40 -29.88 6.33 -3.98
N GLU A 41 -30.76 6.96 -3.23
CA GLU A 41 -30.38 7.77 -2.07
C GLU A 41 -29.78 6.92 -0.94
N GLN A 42 -30.37 5.75 -0.67
CA GLN A 42 -29.82 4.80 0.28
C GLN A 42 -28.42 4.34 -0.14
N PHE A 43 -28.24 4.06 -1.42
CA PHE A 43 -26.94 3.69 -1.97
C PHE A 43 -25.92 4.82 -1.78
N ARG A 44 -26.27 6.06 -2.11
CA ARG A 44 -25.39 7.22 -1.93
C ARG A 44 -24.99 7.45 -0.47
N ASN A 45 -25.91 7.25 0.45
CA ASN A 45 -25.60 7.33 1.88
C ASN A 45 -24.65 6.22 2.33
N ASP A 46 -24.89 5.00 1.88
CA ASP A 46 -23.99 3.87 2.13
C ASP A 46 -22.59 4.13 1.57
N GLU A 47 -22.53 4.65 0.36
CA GLU A 47 -21.28 5.02 -0.31
C GLU A 47 -20.48 6.04 0.51
N ALA A 48 -21.12 7.12 0.95
CA ALA A 48 -20.47 8.16 1.75
C ALA A 48 -19.93 7.61 3.09
N VAL A 49 -20.67 6.72 3.75
CA VAL A 49 -20.23 6.08 4.99
C VAL A 49 -19.04 5.17 4.72
N CYS A 50 -19.08 4.36 3.64
CA CYS A 50 -18.02 3.41 3.33
C CYS A 50 -16.74 4.08 2.82
N GLN A 51 -16.86 5.20 2.09
CA GLN A 51 -15.70 6.02 1.71
C GLN A 51 -15.02 6.60 2.95
N ARG A 52 -15.77 7.09 3.91
CA ARG A 52 -15.25 7.62 5.18
C ARG A 52 -14.51 6.54 5.97
N ALA A 53 -15.11 5.36 6.11
CA ALA A 53 -14.48 4.22 6.78
C ALA A 53 -13.17 3.80 6.09
N ALA A 54 -13.12 3.82 4.76
CA ALA A 54 -11.90 3.51 4.01
C ALA A 54 -10.81 4.58 4.20
N GLN A 55 -11.17 5.86 4.26
CA GLN A 55 -10.24 6.95 4.54
C GLN A 55 -9.68 6.87 5.97
N GLU A 56 -10.51 6.58 6.96
CA GLU A 56 -10.09 6.41 8.35
C GLU A 56 -9.11 5.24 8.50
N ARG A 57 -9.31 4.16 7.75
CA ARG A 57 -8.42 2.99 7.78
C ARG A 57 -7.03 3.30 7.27
N ILE A 58 -6.91 4.07 6.17
CA ILE A 58 -5.62 4.49 5.63
C ILE A 58 -4.92 5.45 6.59
N GLY A 59 -5.68 6.30 7.24
CA GLY A 59 -5.19 7.33 8.15
C GLY A 59 -4.62 8.56 7.41
N PRO A 60 -4.64 9.73 8.07
CA PRO A 60 -4.24 10.99 7.47
C PRO A 60 -2.72 11.11 7.23
N TYR A 61 -1.92 10.31 7.92
CA TYR A 61 -0.45 10.40 7.90
C TYR A 61 0.21 9.39 6.94
N ALA A 62 -0.53 8.44 6.37
CA ALA A 62 0.04 7.42 5.50
C ALA A 62 0.74 7.99 4.24
N PRO A 63 0.17 8.99 3.53
CA PRO A 63 0.86 9.62 2.40
C PRO A 63 2.15 10.32 2.81
N GLN A 64 2.16 10.95 3.98
CA GLN A 64 3.31 11.67 4.52
C GLN A 64 4.45 10.71 4.88
N ALA A 65 4.15 9.62 5.58
CA ALA A 65 5.12 8.58 5.89
C ALA A 65 5.73 7.96 4.63
N ALA A 66 4.94 7.75 3.59
CA ALA A 66 5.42 7.25 2.30
C ALA A 66 6.35 8.27 1.59
N ALA A 67 6.04 9.56 1.66
CA ALA A 67 6.87 10.63 1.13
C ALA A 67 8.19 10.74 1.89
N ASP A 68 8.16 10.69 3.22
CA ASP A 68 9.35 10.75 4.08
C ASP A 68 10.32 9.58 3.79
N ASN A 69 9.78 8.38 3.58
CA ASN A 69 10.59 7.23 3.18
C ASN A 69 11.22 7.40 1.79
N ALA A 70 10.49 7.99 0.84
CA ALA A 70 11.02 8.27 -0.49
C ALA A 70 12.17 9.30 -0.45
N VAL A 71 11.99 10.38 0.32
CA VAL A 71 13.02 11.39 0.54
C VAL A 71 14.25 10.79 1.23
N GLY A 72 14.04 9.96 2.27
CA GLY A 72 15.12 9.26 2.95
C GLY A 72 15.94 8.36 2.01
N THR A 73 15.29 7.64 1.12
CA THR A 73 15.94 6.76 0.13
C THR A 73 16.78 7.57 -0.88
N ALA A 74 16.25 8.67 -1.40
CA ALA A 74 16.98 9.56 -2.31
C ALA A 74 18.20 10.19 -1.64
N ALA A 75 18.04 10.67 -0.39
CA ALA A 75 19.12 11.25 0.41
C ALA A 75 20.23 10.22 0.69
N ALA A 76 19.87 8.98 1.06
CA ALA A 76 20.82 7.91 1.29
C ALA A 76 21.65 7.60 0.02
N GLY A 77 20.99 7.51 -1.14
CA GLY A 77 21.69 7.34 -2.42
C GLY A 77 22.69 8.44 -2.73
N THR A 78 22.31 9.69 -2.43
CA THR A 78 23.18 10.85 -2.64
C THR A 78 24.41 10.79 -1.73
N VAL A 79 24.25 10.50 -0.44
CA VAL A 79 25.35 10.43 0.53
C VAL A 79 26.30 9.29 0.19
N ILE A 80 25.80 8.10 -0.11
CA ILE A 80 26.59 6.94 -0.47
C ILE A 80 27.34 7.20 -1.78
N GLY A 81 26.68 7.75 -2.79
CA GLY A 81 27.27 8.10 -4.07
C GLY A 81 28.36 9.16 -3.94
N ALA A 82 28.13 10.21 -3.14
CA ALA A 82 29.11 11.25 -2.88
C ALA A 82 30.35 10.71 -2.16
N ALA A 83 30.16 9.86 -1.15
CA ALA A 83 31.29 9.26 -0.41
C ALA A 83 32.12 8.36 -1.32
N ALA A 84 31.50 7.46 -2.09
CA ALA A 84 32.18 6.59 -3.04
C ALA A 84 32.92 7.40 -4.14
N GLY A 85 32.25 8.42 -4.69
CA GLY A 85 32.83 9.31 -5.68
C GLY A 85 33.99 10.13 -5.15
N ALA A 86 33.93 10.57 -3.88
CA ALA A 86 35.03 11.27 -3.21
C ALA A 86 36.28 10.39 -3.10
N LEU A 87 36.14 9.12 -2.71
CA LEU A 87 37.24 8.17 -2.59
C LEU A 87 37.94 7.94 -3.95
N ILE A 88 37.15 7.73 -5.01
CA ILE A 88 37.68 7.58 -6.37
C ILE A 88 38.34 8.85 -6.86
N GLY A 89 37.72 10.02 -6.60
CA GLY A 89 38.27 11.33 -6.95
C GLY A 89 39.53 11.69 -6.19
N ALA A 90 39.68 11.22 -4.95
CA ALA A 90 40.88 11.42 -4.14
C ALA A 90 42.10 10.75 -4.73
N ALA A 91 41.97 9.57 -5.35
CA ALA A 91 43.03 8.88 -6.03
C ALA A 91 43.62 9.68 -7.21
N THR A 92 42.84 10.61 -7.80
CA THR A 92 43.27 11.52 -8.88
C THR A 92 43.48 12.97 -8.40
N GLY A 93 43.50 13.20 -7.11
CA GLY A 93 43.68 14.55 -6.51
C GLY A 93 42.46 15.47 -6.68
N ARG A 94 41.31 14.95 -7.06
CA ARG A 94 40.07 15.72 -7.32
C ARG A 94 38.85 15.20 -6.54
N ALA A 95 39.02 14.96 -5.23
CA ALA A 95 37.98 14.43 -4.35
C ALA A 95 36.64 15.17 -4.43
N GLY A 96 36.68 16.51 -4.52
CA GLY A 96 35.47 17.33 -4.62
C GLY A 96 34.69 17.11 -5.92
N ALA A 97 35.39 16.96 -7.06
CA ALA A 97 34.74 16.66 -8.34
C ALA A 97 34.16 15.24 -8.33
N GLY A 98 34.88 14.27 -7.76
CA GLY A 98 34.39 12.92 -7.59
C GLY A 98 33.15 12.84 -6.71
N ALA A 99 33.12 13.56 -5.58
CA ALA A 99 31.96 13.65 -4.72
C ALA A 99 30.74 14.28 -5.42
N ALA A 100 30.93 15.32 -6.21
CA ALA A 100 29.84 15.99 -6.93
C ALA A 100 29.23 15.07 -8.00
N ILE A 101 30.06 14.35 -8.76
CA ILE A 101 29.60 13.40 -9.77
C ILE A 101 28.92 12.20 -9.10
N GLY A 102 29.58 11.61 -8.08
CA GLY A 102 29.03 10.45 -7.37
C GLY A 102 27.73 10.76 -6.64
N GLY A 103 27.64 11.94 -6.01
CA GLY A 103 26.41 12.43 -5.40
C GLY A 103 25.27 12.65 -6.40
N GLY A 104 25.58 13.20 -7.58
CA GLY A 104 24.62 13.36 -8.68
C GLY A 104 24.10 12.03 -9.19
N VAL A 105 24.99 11.07 -9.48
CA VAL A 105 24.62 9.71 -9.90
C VAL A 105 23.84 8.99 -8.79
N GLY A 106 24.28 9.11 -7.54
CA GLY A 106 23.62 8.52 -6.39
C GLY A 106 22.22 9.12 -6.15
N LEU A 107 22.04 10.42 -6.39
CA LEU A 107 20.73 11.06 -6.34
C LEU A 107 19.80 10.49 -7.42
N LEU A 108 20.26 10.37 -8.66
CA LEU A 108 19.46 9.82 -9.75
C LEU A 108 19.07 8.37 -9.49
N ALA A 109 20.02 7.52 -9.08
CA ALA A 109 19.75 6.14 -8.72
C ALA A 109 18.82 6.03 -7.49
N GLY A 110 19.06 6.82 -6.45
CA GLY A 110 18.22 6.87 -5.26
C GLY A 110 16.81 7.38 -5.53
N SER A 111 16.66 8.37 -6.44
CA SER A 111 15.35 8.91 -6.80
C SER A 111 14.52 7.95 -7.64
N SER A 112 15.12 7.11 -8.48
CA SER A 112 14.38 6.07 -9.23
C SER A 112 13.81 5.01 -8.28
N VAL A 113 14.62 4.54 -7.32
CA VAL A 113 14.15 3.60 -6.27
C VAL A 113 13.10 4.26 -5.38
N ALA A 114 13.27 5.54 -5.03
CA ALA A 114 12.29 6.30 -4.26
C ALA A 114 10.96 6.46 -5.00
N GLY A 115 11.01 6.73 -6.32
CA GLY A 115 9.83 6.82 -7.19
C GLY A 115 9.05 5.50 -7.25
N ASP A 116 9.74 4.39 -7.42
CA ASP A 116 9.13 3.06 -7.39
C ASP A 116 8.51 2.74 -6.02
N SER A 117 9.15 3.12 -4.93
CA SER A 117 8.64 2.93 -3.58
C SER A 117 7.40 3.79 -3.32
N ALA A 118 7.39 5.04 -3.78
CA ALA A 118 6.25 5.95 -3.71
C ALA A 118 5.06 5.42 -4.52
N ALA A 119 5.31 4.93 -5.74
CA ALA A 119 4.29 4.31 -6.57
C ALA A 119 3.69 3.07 -5.90
N ARG A 120 4.53 2.17 -5.39
CA ARG A 120 4.07 0.97 -4.65
C ARG A 120 3.26 1.34 -3.42
N SER A 121 3.66 2.37 -2.68
CA SER A 121 2.93 2.87 -1.51
C SER A 121 1.57 3.43 -1.91
N SER A 122 1.48 4.21 -2.99
CA SER A 122 0.22 4.73 -3.51
C SER A 122 -0.72 3.61 -3.97
N TYR A 123 -0.19 2.61 -4.69
CA TYR A 123 -0.96 1.42 -5.08
C TYR A 123 -1.41 0.61 -3.86
N GLY A 124 -0.56 0.46 -2.86
CA GLY A 124 -0.89 -0.23 -1.62
C GLY A 124 -2.04 0.46 -0.88
N MET A 125 -1.96 1.77 -0.71
CA MET A 125 -3.02 2.57 -0.11
C MET A 125 -4.33 2.49 -0.89
N GLN A 126 -4.28 2.56 -2.23
CA GLN A 126 -5.47 2.43 -3.07
C GLN A 126 -6.11 1.04 -2.95
N ARG A 127 -5.30 -0.01 -2.90
CA ARG A 127 -5.81 -1.38 -2.69
C ARG A 127 -6.47 -1.53 -1.33
N GLU A 128 -5.86 -1.03 -0.27
CA GLU A 128 -6.43 -1.07 1.08
C GLU A 128 -7.73 -0.28 1.13
N TYR A 129 -7.75 0.93 0.55
CA TYR A 129 -8.97 1.73 0.42
C TYR A 129 -10.10 0.94 -0.25
N ASN A 130 -9.82 0.36 -1.43
CA ASN A 130 -10.80 -0.41 -2.17
C ASN A 130 -11.29 -1.64 -1.40
N ASN A 131 -10.41 -2.32 -0.68
CA ASN A 131 -10.77 -3.48 0.12
C ASN A 131 -11.76 -3.10 1.22
N VAL A 132 -11.46 -2.05 2.00
CA VAL A 132 -12.34 -1.59 3.07
C VAL A 132 -13.67 -1.07 2.52
N TYR A 133 -13.61 -0.27 1.44
CA TYR A 133 -14.81 0.22 0.76
C TYR A 133 -15.69 -0.93 0.28
N THR A 134 -15.12 -1.91 -0.42
CA THR A 134 -15.84 -3.07 -0.96
C THR A 134 -16.46 -3.91 0.15
N GLN A 135 -15.72 -4.19 1.23
CA GLN A 135 -16.24 -4.93 2.38
C GLN A 135 -17.40 -4.20 3.05
N CYS A 136 -17.28 -2.88 3.23
CA CYS A 136 -18.32 -2.05 3.81
C CYS A 136 -19.58 -2.04 2.94
N MET A 137 -19.44 -1.82 1.63
CA MET A 137 -20.56 -1.81 0.68
C MET A 137 -21.26 -3.17 0.63
N TYR A 138 -20.49 -4.26 0.65
CA TYR A 138 -21.01 -5.61 0.74
C TYR A 138 -21.80 -5.84 2.03
N ALA A 139 -21.24 -5.46 3.18
CA ALA A 139 -21.90 -5.60 4.48
C ALA A 139 -23.23 -4.81 4.54
N LYS A 140 -23.29 -3.68 3.85
CA LYS A 140 -24.51 -2.88 3.70
C LYS A 140 -25.50 -3.49 2.69
N GLY A 141 -25.19 -4.58 2.02
CA GLY A 141 -26.08 -5.27 1.07
C GLY A 141 -26.06 -4.70 -0.34
N ASN A 142 -25.03 -3.92 -0.69
CA ASN A 142 -24.81 -3.45 -2.05
C ASN A 142 -24.08 -4.52 -2.87
N GLN A 143 -24.11 -4.39 -4.19
CA GLN A 143 -23.40 -5.28 -5.09
C GLN A 143 -21.98 -4.77 -5.28
N VAL A 144 -21.01 -5.65 -5.12
CA VAL A 144 -19.59 -5.31 -5.25
C VAL A 144 -18.91 -6.20 -6.28
N PRO A 145 -17.86 -5.70 -6.97
CA PRO A 145 -17.13 -6.49 -7.94
C PRO A 145 -16.35 -7.61 -7.25
N VAL A 146 -16.47 -8.80 -7.80
CA VAL A 146 -15.70 -9.99 -7.41
C VAL A 146 -15.16 -10.67 -8.67
N ALA A 147 -14.19 -11.56 -8.51
CA ALA A 147 -13.72 -12.37 -9.61
C ALA A 147 -14.91 -13.16 -10.21
N GLY A 148 -15.24 -12.88 -11.47
CA GLY A 148 -16.37 -13.50 -12.16
C GLY A 148 -17.69 -12.72 -12.13
N GLY A 149 -17.71 -11.48 -11.59
CA GLY A 149 -18.90 -10.63 -11.64
C GLY A 149 -19.15 -9.77 -10.41
N TYR A 150 -20.41 -9.67 -10.00
CA TYR A 150 -20.82 -8.91 -8.81
C TYR A 150 -21.40 -9.86 -7.75
N ALA A 151 -20.94 -9.69 -6.50
CA ALA A 151 -21.52 -10.36 -5.35
C ALA A 151 -22.37 -9.39 -4.53
N ASN A 152 -23.42 -9.95 -3.91
CA ASN A 152 -24.25 -9.22 -2.98
C ASN A 152 -24.58 -10.14 -1.80
N SER A 153 -24.57 -9.60 -0.59
CA SER A 153 -24.74 -10.36 0.65
C SER A 153 -26.06 -11.11 0.73
N ARG A 154 -27.14 -10.59 0.12
CA ARG A 154 -28.44 -11.25 0.10
C ARG A 154 -28.46 -12.53 -0.73
N ARG A 155 -27.70 -12.60 -1.83
CA ARG A 155 -27.60 -13.83 -2.65
C ARG A 155 -26.85 -14.93 -1.92
N GLN A 156 -25.86 -14.61 -1.11
CA GLN A 156 -25.11 -15.62 -0.36
C GLN A 156 -25.92 -16.24 0.79
N GLN A 157 -26.89 -15.50 1.37
CA GLN A 157 -27.79 -16.08 2.39
C GLN A 157 -28.70 -17.18 1.85
N TYR A 158 -28.94 -17.22 0.53
CA TYR A 158 -29.76 -18.23 -0.13
C TYR A 158 -28.95 -19.28 -0.92
N ALA A 159 -27.64 -19.12 -1.01
CA ALA A 159 -26.82 -20.18 -1.59
C ALA A 159 -26.77 -21.34 -0.59
N PRO A 160 -27.23 -22.56 -0.95
CA PRO A 160 -27.02 -23.73 -0.11
C PRO A 160 -25.52 -23.84 0.18
N ALA A 161 -25.17 -24.13 1.43
CA ALA A 161 -23.78 -24.41 1.77
C ALA A 161 -23.25 -25.46 0.78
N PRO A 162 -22.01 -25.30 0.26
CA PRO A 162 -21.43 -26.31 -0.61
C PRO A 162 -21.55 -27.65 0.09
N GLN A 163 -22.30 -28.56 -0.49
CA GLN A 163 -22.32 -29.93 -0.03
C GLN A 163 -20.96 -30.52 -0.38
N TYR A 164 -20.06 -30.48 0.59
CA TYR A 164 -18.85 -31.28 0.50
C TYR A 164 -19.31 -32.73 0.47
N SER A 165 -19.35 -33.32 -0.69
CA SER A 165 -19.42 -34.76 -0.81
C SER A 165 -18.16 -35.29 -0.12
N THR A 166 -18.33 -35.88 1.07
CA THR A 166 -17.24 -36.58 1.72
C THR A 166 -16.66 -37.58 0.70
N PRO A 167 -15.32 -37.57 0.48
CA PRO A 167 -14.71 -38.57 -0.36
C PRO A 167 -15.16 -39.96 0.09
N PRO A 168 -15.40 -40.94 -0.82
CA PRO A 168 -15.92 -42.25 -0.48
C PRO A 168 -15.08 -42.99 0.59
N ASP A 169 -13.84 -42.60 0.81
CA ASP A 169 -12.91 -43.18 1.77
C ASP A 169 -12.73 -42.36 3.07
N TYR A 170 -13.58 -41.31 3.31
CA TYR A 170 -13.51 -40.56 4.56
C TYR A 170 -14.16 -41.38 5.69
N TYR A 171 -13.34 -42.09 6.44
CA TYR A 171 -13.70 -42.59 7.76
C TYR A 171 -13.52 -41.46 8.79
N PRO A 172 -14.60 -40.93 9.40
CA PRO A 172 -14.43 -40.00 10.52
C PRO A 172 -13.66 -40.72 11.60
N PRO A 173 -12.66 -40.05 12.24
CA PRO A 173 -11.93 -40.65 13.35
C PRO A 173 -12.97 -41.08 14.37
N GLN A 174 -12.97 -42.37 14.68
CA GLN A 174 -13.81 -42.91 15.74
C GLN A 174 -13.46 -42.16 17.02
N ARG A 175 -14.46 -41.57 17.66
CA ARG A 175 -14.28 -41.02 19.01
C ARG A 175 -13.85 -42.18 19.90
N GLY A 176 -12.53 -42.38 19.99
CA GLY A 176 -11.98 -43.22 21.02
C GLY A 176 -12.47 -42.68 22.36
N ASN A 177 -13.00 -43.54 23.20
CA ASN A 177 -13.17 -43.25 24.61
C ASN A 177 -11.77 -43.01 25.19
N TYR A 178 -11.23 -41.81 24.99
CA TYR A 178 -10.08 -41.37 25.76
C TYR A 178 -10.63 -41.07 27.17
N GLY A 179 -10.50 -42.02 28.07
CA GLY A 179 -10.59 -41.74 29.47
C GLY A 179 -9.57 -40.67 29.86
N PRO A 180 -9.82 -39.90 30.92
CA PRO A 180 -8.87 -38.88 31.36
C PRO A 180 -7.50 -39.55 31.54
N PRO A 181 -6.39 -38.82 31.25
CA PRO A 181 -5.05 -39.37 31.46
C PRO A 181 -4.89 -39.86 32.91
N PRO A 182 -4.09 -40.91 33.15
CA PRO A 182 -3.97 -41.54 34.46
C PRO A 182 -3.57 -40.60 35.60
N ASP A 183 -3.10 -39.39 35.32
CA ASP A 183 -2.64 -38.41 36.29
C ASP A 183 -3.67 -37.27 36.53
N TYR A 184 -4.92 -37.39 36.05
CA TYR A 184 -5.96 -36.39 36.28
C TYR A 184 -6.52 -36.52 37.70
N VAL A 185 -6.10 -35.62 38.60
CA VAL A 185 -6.67 -35.45 39.94
C VAL A 185 -7.69 -34.30 39.87
N PRO A 186 -8.99 -34.55 40.01
CA PRO A 186 -9.99 -33.48 40.07
C PRO A 186 -9.85 -32.74 41.41
N TYR A 187 -9.80 -31.40 41.33
CA TYR A 187 -9.88 -30.53 42.51
C TYR A 187 -11.32 -30.43 42.99
#